data_c91b41be5dbefd1b404efc1cb03500a0
#
_entry.id   c91b41be5dbefd1b404efc1cb03500a0
#
_cell.length_a   1.000
_cell.length_b   1.000
_cell.length_c   1.000
_cell.angle_alpha   90.00
_cell.angle_beta   90.00
_cell.angle_gamma   90.00
#
_symmetry.space_group_name_H-M   'P 1'
#
loop_
_entity.id
_entity.type
_entity.pdbx_description
1 polymer ?
#
loop_
_entity_poly.entity_id
_entity_poly.type
_entity_poly.pdbx_seq_one_letter_code
_entity_poly.pdbx_strand_id
1 'polypeptide(L)'
;FPNLHEALVEREAVSKEELQTLLKASIDALDVGAYGEGLRALLGTANDAGRQPGALTDACLALTTGGADMYSVATVLQHGQPDFHVEPILQWRAAELWEALRTRSDRHSTRPVAFFGNLGSVPSHMARSTWAQNLLAAAGIDAATNDGFSDPEALAAAWKSSSAALAVICGSDESYETWLGPTVAALKAAGCPLVLVAGRPEERETALREAGVSDFVFVGADVLGVMSQVLDSIGVR
;
A
#
# COMPACT_ATOMS: atom_id res chain seq x y z
N PHE A 1 14.50 -6.36 29.05
CA PHE A 1 14.08 -7.73 28.82
C PHE A 1 14.48 -8.28 27.44
N PRO A 2 15.79 -8.33 27.08
CA PRO A 2 16.19 -8.84 25.75
C PRO A 2 15.82 -10.32 25.55
N ASN A 3 15.88 -11.13 26.59
CA ASN A 3 15.67 -12.58 26.48
C ASN A 3 14.18 -12.98 26.34
N LEU A 4 13.24 -12.16 26.76
CA LEU A 4 11.80 -12.45 26.63
C LEU A 4 11.32 -12.20 25.21
N HIS A 5 11.83 -11.17 24.57
CA HIS A 5 11.49 -10.85 23.17
C HIS A 5 12.05 -11.89 22.20
N GLU A 6 13.31 -12.33 22.40
CA GLU A 6 13.91 -13.41 21.59
C GLU A 6 13.19 -14.74 21.78
N ALA A 7 12.79 -15.09 23.00
CA ALA A 7 12.06 -16.34 23.28
C ALA A 7 10.64 -16.33 22.68
N LEU A 8 9.99 -15.17 22.51
CA LEU A 8 8.69 -15.03 21.86
C LEU A 8 8.78 -15.09 20.34
N VAL A 9 9.89 -14.65 19.77
CA VAL A 9 10.11 -14.67 18.31
C VAL A 9 10.55 -16.05 17.81
N GLU A 10 11.26 -16.83 18.61
CA GLU A 10 11.75 -18.16 18.22
C GLU A 10 10.74 -19.31 18.42
N ARG A 11 9.61 -19.10 19.11
CA ARG A 11 8.61 -20.14 19.38
C ARG A 11 7.24 -19.77 18.82
N GLU A 12 6.82 -20.46 17.79
CA GLU A 12 5.51 -20.34 17.14
C GLU A 12 4.28 -20.72 18.00
N ALA A 13 4.41 -21.14 19.24
CA ALA A 13 3.31 -21.35 20.19
C ALA A 13 3.81 -21.51 21.62
N VAL A 14 3.85 -20.44 22.38
CA VAL A 14 3.91 -20.55 23.85
C VAL A 14 2.47 -20.58 24.38
N SER A 15 2.11 -21.62 25.14
CA SER A 15 0.77 -21.69 25.74
C SER A 15 0.56 -20.54 26.75
N LYS A 16 -0.71 -20.14 26.95
CA LYS A 16 -1.08 -19.08 27.90
C LYS A 16 -0.52 -19.36 29.31
N GLU A 17 -0.48 -20.61 29.70
CA GLU A 17 0.02 -21.08 31.00
C GLU A 17 1.55 -20.98 31.11
N GLU A 18 2.29 -21.33 30.06
CA GLU A 18 3.74 -21.15 30.00
C GLU A 18 4.14 -19.67 30.05
N LEU A 19 3.39 -18.80 29.37
CA LEU A 19 3.62 -17.36 29.39
C LEU A 19 3.38 -16.79 30.77
N GLN A 20 2.32 -17.22 31.47
CA GLN A 20 2.03 -16.82 32.85
C GLN A 20 3.11 -17.31 33.82
N THR A 21 3.62 -18.53 33.62
CA THR A 21 4.68 -19.09 34.45
C THR A 21 6.00 -18.36 34.26
N LEU A 22 6.36 -18.03 32.99
CA LEU A 22 7.57 -17.26 32.66
C LEU A 22 7.48 -15.83 33.18
N LEU A 23 6.31 -15.20 33.09
CA LEU A 23 6.09 -13.83 33.58
C LEU A 23 6.16 -13.81 35.12
N LYS A 24 5.54 -14.77 35.80
CA LYS A 24 5.60 -14.90 37.25
C LYS A 24 7.05 -15.15 37.71
N ALA A 25 7.77 -16.06 37.07
CA ALA A 25 9.18 -16.30 37.37
C ALA A 25 10.05 -15.06 37.12
N SER A 26 9.77 -14.28 36.09
CA SER A 26 10.47 -13.02 35.80
C SER A 26 10.17 -11.94 36.82
N ILE A 27 8.92 -11.84 37.28
CA ILE A 27 8.50 -10.90 38.34
C ILE A 27 9.12 -11.31 39.68
N ASP A 28 9.16 -12.60 40.00
CA ASP A 28 9.74 -13.12 41.23
C ASP A 28 11.29 -13.00 41.24
N ALA A 29 11.92 -13.06 40.06
CA ALA A 29 13.38 -12.88 39.89
C ALA A 29 13.82 -11.40 39.88
N LEU A 30 12.89 -10.46 39.68
CA LEU A 30 13.14 -9.02 39.80
C LEU A 30 13.17 -8.66 41.29
N ASP A 31 14.37 -8.66 41.89
CA ASP A 31 14.62 -8.07 43.21
C ASP A 31 14.62 -6.52 43.08
N VAL A 32 13.44 -5.93 42.95
CA VAL A 32 13.25 -4.53 42.54
C VAL A 32 12.47 -3.75 43.61
N GLY A 33 12.63 -4.07 44.88
CA GLY A 33 12.14 -3.26 45.99
C GLY A 33 10.66 -2.83 45.81
N ALA A 34 10.37 -1.53 45.96
CA ALA A 34 9.03 -0.94 45.87
C ALA A 34 8.33 -1.16 44.51
N TYR A 35 9.10 -1.35 43.43
CA TYR A 35 8.56 -1.61 42.10
C TYR A 35 7.94 -3.01 41.98
N GLY A 36 8.63 -4.02 42.48
CA GLY A 36 8.13 -5.41 42.47
C GLY A 36 6.90 -5.58 43.37
N GLU A 37 6.87 -4.91 44.51
CA GLU A 37 5.70 -4.90 45.40
C GLU A 37 4.49 -4.18 44.76
N GLY A 38 4.72 -3.07 44.07
CA GLY A 38 3.69 -2.37 43.32
C GLY A 38 3.07 -3.20 42.20
N LEU A 39 3.90 -3.93 41.45
CA LEU A 39 3.45 -4.87 40.41
C LEU A 39 2.61 -6.03 40.98
N ARG A 40 3.01 -6.60 42.13
CA ARG A 40 2.23 -7.65 42.81
C ARG A 40 0.90 -7.12 43.36
N ALA A 41 0.89 -5.87 43.91
CA ALA A 41 -0.32 -5.22 44.36
C ALA A 41 -1.28 -4.96 43.18
N LEU A 42 -0.78 -4.51 42.03
CA LEU A 42 -1.57 -4.31 40.81
C LEU A 42 -2.19 -5.61 40.31
N LEU A 43 -1.43 -6.72 40.29
CA LEU A 43 -1.94 -8.05 39.93
C LEU A 43 -3.07 -8.48 40.86
N GLY A 44 -2.91 -8.27 42.17
CA GLY A 44 -3.96 -8.52 43.15
C GLY A 44 -5.20 -7.66 42.90
N THR A 45 -5.02 -6.36 42.66
CA THR A 45 -6.10 -5.41 42.39
C THR A 45 -6.79 -5.70 41.04
N ALA A 46 -6.08 -6.10 40.01
CA ALA A 46 -6.65 -6.48 38.72
C ALA A 46 -7.54 -7.73 38.82
N ASN A 47 -7.16 -8.68 39.65
CA ASN A 47 -7.99 -9.88 39.93
C ASN A 47 -9.25 -9.55 40.75
N ASP A 48 -9.22 -8.47 41.55
CA ASP A 48 -10.35 -8.01 42.38
C ASP A 48 -11.08 -6.81 41.78
N ALA A 49 -10.73 -6.38 40.58
CA ALA A 49 -11.11 -5.10 39.96
C ALA A 49 -12.62 -4.84 39.78
N GLY A 50 -13.47 -5.85 39.98
CA GLY A 50 -14.93 -5.63 40.03
C GLY A 50 -15.47 -5.07 41.34
N ARG A 51 -14.64 -4.89 42.37
CA ARG A 51 -15.13 -4.71 43.74
C ARG A 51 -14.97 -3.31 44.32
N GLN A 52 -14.03 -2.47 43.84
CA GLN A 52 -13.84 -1.10 44.33
C GLN A 52 -13.56 -0.11 43.21
N PRO A 53 -14.48 0.82 42.90
CA PRO A 53 -14.24 1.87 41.91
C PRO A 53 -13.01 2.70 42.28
N GLY A 54 -12.09 2.90 41.31
CA GLY A 54 -10.89 3.70 41.49
C GLY A 54 -9.63 2.95 41.96
N ALA A 55 -9.74 1.81 42.64
CA ALA A 55 -8.58 1.06 43.15
C ALA A 55 -7.58 0.69 42.09
N LEU A 56 -8.04 0.32 40.90
CA LEU A 56 -7.17 0.00 39.74
C LEU A 56 -6.42 1.23 39.24
N THR A 57 -7.10 2.37 39.17
CA THR A 57 -6.50 3.65 38.77
C THR A 57 -5.44 4.09 39.78
N ASP A 58 -5.71 3.97 41.08
CA ASP A 58 -4.77 4.33 42.14
C ASP A 58 -3.52 3.42 42.11
N ALA A 59 -3.69 2.13 41.85
CA ALA A 59 -2.59 1.19 41.71
C ALA A 59 -1.72 1.48 40.44
N CYS A 60 -2.35 1.79 39.31
CA CYS A 60 -1.64 2.21 38.11
C CYS A 60 -0.85 3.52 38.33
N LEU A 61 -1.45 4.48 39.03
CA LEU A 61 -0.80 5.76 39.35
C LEU A 61 0.38 5.56 40.30
N ALA A 62 0.27 4.71 41.28
CA ALA A 62 1.36 4.38 42.21
C ALA A 62 2.52 3.71 41.48
N LEU A 63 2.26 2.79 40.56
CA LEU A 63 3.28 2.15 39.73
C LEU A 63 4.00 3.11 38.81
N THR A 64 3.28 3.96 38.08
CA THR A 64 3.89 4.94 37.17
C THR A 64 4.67 5.99 37.95
N THR A 65 4.20 6.41 39.13
CA THR A 65 4.96 7.29 40.01
C THR A 65 6.24 6.62 40.55
N GLY A 66 6.21 5.31 40.75
CA GLY A 66 7.38 4.49 41.13
C GLY A 66 8.34 4.19 39.99
N GLY A 67 8.07 4.66 38.75
CA GLY A 67 8.94 4.50 37.58
C GLY A 67 8.57 3.36 36.65
N ALA A 68 7.40 2.72 36.81
CA ALA A 68 6.93 1.72 35.85
C ALA A 68 6.59 2.35 34.50
N ASP A 69 7.02 1.72 33.42
CA ASP A 69 6.62 2.12 32.09
C ASP A 69 5.20 1.64 31.74
N MET A 70 4.58 2.28 30.74
CA MET A 70 3.22 1.97 30.29
C MET A 70 3.06 0.54 29.79
N TYR A 71 4.13 -0.05 29.23
CA TYR A 71 4.08 -1.41 28.70
C TYR A 71 3.98 -2.44 29.85
N SER A 72 4.75 -2.25 30.92
CA SER A 72 4.71 -3.11 32.12
C SER A 72 3.33 -3.07 32.79
N VAL A 73 2.74 -1.88 32.90
CA VAL A 73 1.39 -1.70 33.45
C VAL A 73 0.34 -2.38 32.58
N ALA A 74 0.37 -2.16 31.25
CA ALA A 74 -0.57 -2.75 30.32
C ALA A 74 -0.49 -4.29 30.30
N THR A 75 0.72 -4.85 30.38
CA THR A 75 0.93 -6.31 30.42
C THR A 75 0.29 -6.93 31.65
N VAL A 76 0.43 -6.30 32.80
CA VAL A 76 -0.20 -6.78 34.05
C VAL A 76 -1.71 -6.72 33.97
N LEU A 77 -2.27 -5.61 33.44
CA LEU A 77 -3.71 -5.45 33.28
C LEU A 77 -4.34 -6.48 32.34
N GLN A 78 -3.64 -6.89 31.29
CA GLN A 78 -4.12 -7.90 30.35
C GLN A 78 -4.23 -9.30 30.95
N HIS A 79 -3.44 -9.61 31.98
CA HIS A 79 -3.44 -10.93 32.61
C HIS A 79 -4.61 -11.20 33.56
N GLY A 80 -5.31 -10.14 34.05
CA GLY A 80 -6.44 -10.24 34.95
C GLY A 80 -7.83 -10.16 34.28
N GLN A 81 -7.88 -10.01 32.95
CA GLN A 81 -9.15 -9.87 32.27
C GLN A 81 -9.82 -11.25 32.05
N PRO A 82 -11.14 -11.37 32.30
CA PRO A 82 -11.90 -12.51 31.84
C PRO A 82 -11.73 -12.64 30.33
N ASP A 83 -11.95 -13.84 29.77
CA ASP A 83 -11.90 -14.11 28.32
C ASP A 83 -12.93 -13.22 27.58
N PHE A 84 -12.55 -11.96 27.43
CA PHE A 84 -13.30 -10.99 26.67
C PHE A 84 -12.76 -11.05 25.24
N HIS A 85 -13.41 -11.85 24.42
CA HIS A 85 -13.08 -11.94 23.01
C HIS A 85 -13.75 -10.76 22.29
N VAL A 86 -12.97 -9.75 21.96
CA VAL A 86 -13.41 -8.70 21.04
C VAL A 86 -12.94 -9.11 19.64
N GLU A 87 -13.87 -9.26 18.71
CA GLU A 87 -13.47 -9.38 17.31
C GLU A 87 -12.67 -8.13 16.93
N PRO A 88 -11.43 -8.31 16.45
CA PRO A 88 -10.61 -7.15 16.06
C PRO A 88 -11.31 -6.39 14.94
N ILE A 89 -11.41 -5.07 15.07
CA ILE A 89 -11.85 -4.22 13.98
C ILE A 89 -10.86 -4.43 12.82
N LEU A 90 -11.37 -4.83 11.66
CA LEU A 90 -10.57 -4.91 10.45
C LEU A 90 -9.87 -3.56 10.22
N GLN A 91 -8.56 -3.57 10.34
CA GLN A 91 -7.76 -2.40 10.00
C GLN A 91 -7.76 -2.25 8.49
N TRP A 92 -8.47 -1.26 8.00
CA TRP A 92 -8.51 -0.92 6.59
C TRP A 92 -7.86 0.44 6.36
N ARG A 93 -6.93 0.52 5.40
CA ARG A 93 -6.28 1.76 4.98
C ARG A 93 -6.74 2.10 3.57
N ALA A 94 -7.09 3.36 3.32
CA ALA A 94 -7.52 3.81 2.00
C ALA A 94 -6.46 3.56 0.90
N ALA A 95 -5.19 3.53 1.25
CA ALA A 95 -4.08 3.28 0.33
C ALA A 95 -3.74 1.79 0.15
N GLU A 96 -4.34 0.87 0.91
CA GLU A 96 -3.93 -0.55 0.97
C GLU A 96 -3.94 -1.23 -0.40
N LEU A 97 -4.97 -0.95 -1.21
CA LEU A 97 -5.07 -1.53 -2.55
C LEU A 97 -3.96 -1.00 -3.49
N TRP A 98 -3.59 0.27 -3.39
CA TRP A 98 -2.47 0.86 -4.14
C TRP A 98 -1.12 0.32 -3.66
N GLU A 99 -0.95 0.14 -2.36
CA GLU A 99 0.23 -0.46 -1.76
C GLU A 99 0.40 -1.92 -2.23
N ALA A 100 -0.70 -2.66 -2.38
CA ALA A 100 -0.69 -4.02 -2.92
C ALA A 100 -0.20 -4.04 -4.39
N LEU A 101 -0.72 -3.15 -5.25
CA LEU A 101 -0.27 -3.02 -6.64
C LEU A 101 1.21 -2.65 -6.72
N ARG A 102 1.64 -1.68 -5.92
CA ARG A 102 3.04 -1.26 -5.84
C ARG A 102 3.95 -2.39 -5.39
N THR A 103 3.52 -3.15 -4.38
CA THR A 103 4.27 -4.30 -3.87
C THR A 103 4.46 -5.37 -4.95
N ARG A 104 3.45 -5.61 -5.81
CA ARG A 104 3.58 -6.52 -6.97
C ARG A 104 4.66 -6.03 -7.93
N SER A 105 4.63 -4.74 -8.29
CA SER A 105 5.63 -4.10 -9.16
C SER A 105 7.04 -4.15 -8.57
N ASP A 106 7.18 -3.88 -7.27
CA ASP A 106 8.48 -3.86 -6.58
C ASP A 106 9.08 -5.27 -6.40
N ARG A 107 8.25 -6.31 -6.35
CA ARG A 107 8.69 -7.72 -6.29
C ARG A 107 9.01 -8.32 -7.65
N HIS A 108 8.59 -7.69 -8.72
CA HIS A 108 8.89 -8.17 -10.06
C HIS A 108 10.39 -7.99 -10.36
N SER A 109 10.99 -8.94 -11.09
CA SER A 109 12.44 -8.98 -11.38
C SER A 109 12.96 -7.71 -12.05
N THR A 110 12.12 -7.06 -12.84
CA THR A 110 12.41 -5.78 -13.49
C THR A 110 11.20 -4.88 -13.35
N ARG A 111 11.40 -3.68 -12.83
CA ARG A 111 10.31 -2.73 -12.64
C ARG A 111 9.64 -2.43 -13.99
N PRO A 112 8.30 -2.50 -14.08
CA PRO A 112 7.61 -2.23 -15.33
C PRO A 112 7.77 -0.78 -15.75
N VAL A 113 7.93 -0.54 -17.05
CA VAL A 113 8.08 0.80 -17.63
C VAL A 113 6.95 1.04 -18.63
N ALA A 114 6.32 2.20 -18.54
CA ALA A 114 5.36 2.71 -19.51
C ALA A 114 6.01 3.79 -20.39
N PHE A 115 5.89 3.66 -21.70
CA PHE A 115 6.28 4.70 -22.64
C PHE A 115 5.16 5.75 -22.75
N PHE A 116 5.51 7.02 -22.64
CA PHE A 116 4.57 8.12 -22.80
C PHE A 116 4.53 8.58 -24.25
N GLY A 117 3.43 8.26 -24.95
CA GLY A 117 3.13 8.76 -26.29
C GLY A 117 2.56 10.18 -26.21
N ASN A 118 3.41 11.15 -25.90
CA ASN A 118 3.03 12.55 -25.77
C ASN A 118 2.79 13.16 -27.16
N LEU A 119 1.56 13.68 -27.39
CA LEU A 119 1.19 14.26 -28.69
C LEU A 119 1.37 15.78 -28.71
N GLY A 120 2.07 16.25 -29.73
CA GLY A 120 2.29 17.68 -29.95
C GLY A 120 3.36 18.28 -29.02
N SER A 121 3.27 19.58 -28.82
CA SER A 121 4.20 20.33 -27.95
C SER A 121 4.00 20.05 -26.47
N VAL A 122 5.02 20.34 -25.66
CA VAL A 122 4.97 20.13 -24.19
C VAL A 122 3.71 20.74 -23.55
N PRO A 123 3.29 21.96 -23.83
CA PRO A 123 2.05 22.51 -23.28
C PRO A 123 0.79 21.71 -23.64
N SER A 124 0.77 21.06 -24.81
CA SER A 124 -0.40 20.30 -25.29
C SER A 124 -0.65 18.99 -24.51
N HIS A 125 0.39 18.38 -23.96
CA HIS A 125 0.27 17.08 -23.30
C HIS A 125 0.62 17.11 -21.80
N MET A 126 1.32 18.12 -21.31
CA MET A 126 1.94 18.14 -19.97
C MET A 126 0.95 17.84 -18.84
N ALA A 127 -0.24 18.42 -18.88
CA ALA A 127 -1.22 18.23 -17.80
C ALA A 127 -1.65 16.75 -17.69
N ARG A 128 -2.02 16.10 -18.79
CA ARG A 128 -2.41 14.69 -18.82
C ARG A 128 -1.22 13.76 -18.60
N SER A 129 -0.07 14.09 -19.16
CA SER A 129 1.16 13.34 -18.99
C SER A 129 1.60 13.30 -17.52
N THR A 130 1.65 14.45 -16.84
CA THR A 130 2.01 14.52 -15.42
C THR A 130 1.01 13.77 -14.54
N TRP A 131 -0.28 13.92 -14.80
CA TRP A 131 -1.30 13.20 -14.05
C TRP A 131 -1.19 11.69 -14.23
N ALA A 132 -1.04 11.23 -15.47
CA ALA A 132 -0.87 9.79 -15.76
C ALA A 132 0.44 9.22 -15.16
N GLN A 133 1.54 10.00 -15.18
CA GLN A 133 2.79 9.60 -14.51
C GLN A 133 2.58 9.34 -13.03
N ASN A 134 1.92 10.27 -12.32
CA ASN A 134 1.65 10.12 -10.89
C ASN A 134 0.76 8.91 -10.62
N LEU A 135 -0.23 8.65 -11.47
CA LEU A 135 -1.09 7.47 -11.38
C LEU A 135 -0.30 6.17 -11.53
N LEU A 136 0.53 6.05 -12.57
CA LEU A 136 1.34 4.87 -12.81
C LEU A 136 2.40 4.67 -11.72
N ALA A 137 3.01 5.74 -11.25
CA ALA A 137 3.97 5.71 -10.14
C ALA A 137 3.34 5.19 -8.85
N ALA A 138 2.06 5.50 -8.58
CA ALA A 138 1.35 4.94 -7.42
C ALA A 138 1.25 3.40 -7.50
N ALA A 139 1.08 2.84 -8.70
CA ALA A 139 1.09 1.39 -8.94
C ALA A 139 2.52 0.79 -9.11
N GLY A 140 3.56 1.60 -8.99
CA GLY A 140 4.96 1.15 -9.13
C GLY A 140 5.42 0.96 -10.57
N ILE A 141 4.79 1.60 -11.56
CA ILE A 141 5.17 1.59 -12.96
C ILE A 141 5.98 2.85 -13.27
N ASP A 142 7.20 2.70 -13.76
CA ASP A 142 8.05 3.83 -14.14
C ASP A 142 7.64 4.42 -15.49
N ALA A 143 7.92 5.70 -15.69
CA ALA A 143 7.54 6.44 -16.89
C ALA A 143 8.76 6.78 -17.75
N ALA A 144 8.76 6.33 -19.01
CA ALA A 144 9.67 6.81 -20.04
C ALA A 144 9.02 8.00 -20.76
N THR A 145 9.40 9.20 -20.38
CA THR A 145 8.84 10.47 -20.89
C THR A 145 9.66 11.08 -22.00
N ASN A 146 9.08 12.04 -22.71
CA ASN A 146 9.71 12.76 -23.83
C ASN A 146 9.04 14.13 -24.01
N ASP A 147 9.59 14.96 -24.92
CA ASP A 147 9.12 16.30 -25.19
C ASP A 147 7.91 16.36 -26.15
N GLY A 148 7.49 15.20 -26.67
CA GLY A 148 6.32 15.07 -27.55
C GLY A 148 6.66 14.71 -28.98
N PHE A 149 5.63 14.20 -29.67
CA PHE A 149 5.72 13.77 -31.07
C PHE A 149 4.66 14.48 -31.91
N SER A 150 5.04 14.82 -33.15
CA SER A 150 4.15 15.33 -34.18
C SER A 150 3.95 14.34 -35.33
N ASP A 151 4.46 13.12 -35.18
CA ASP A 151 4.40 12.04 -36.17
C ASP A 151 4.15 10.70 -35.49
N PRO A 152 3.05 9.97 -35.83
CA PRO A 152 2.70 8.69 -35.24
C PRO A 152 3.74 7.57 -35.46
N GLU A 153 4.38 7.55 -36.61
CA GLU A 153 5.40 6.55 -36.96
C GLU A 153 6.67 6.75 -36.14
N ALA A 154 7.11 8.01 -35.97
CA ALA A 154 8.23 8.35 -35.10
C ALA A 154 7.94 7.98 -33.63
N LEU A 155 6.72 8.22 -33.15
CA LEU A 155 6.28 7.83 -31.81
C LEU A 155 6.34 6.30 -31.64
N ALA A 156 5.80 5.54 -32.59
CA ALA A 156 5.80 4.09 -32.55
C ALA A 156 7.23 3.50 -32.61
N ALA A 157 8.11 4.10 -33.40
CA ALA A 157 9.54 3.72 -33.45
C ALA A 157 10.25 4.00 -32.12
N ALA A 158 9.97 5.14 -31.49
CA ALA A 158 10.50 5.48 -30.16
C ALA A 158 9.99 4.51 -29.07
N TRP A 159 8.70 4.14 -29.08
CA TRP A 159 8.16 3.11 -28.20
C TRP A 159 8.92 1.80 -28.36
N LYS A 160 9.09 1.32 -29.58
CA LYS A 160 9.79 0.06 -29.87
C LYS A 160 11.24 0.05 -29.36
N SER A 161 11.90 1.21 -29.38
CA SER A 161 13.27 1.37 -28.90
C SER A 161 13.35 1.50 -27.36
N SER A 162 12.25 1.85 -26.70
CA SER A 162 12.20 2.05 -25.24
C SER A 162 12.14 0.75 -24.45
N SER A 163 11.84 -0.37 -25.06
CA SER A 163 11.57 -1.67 -24.39
C SER A 163 10.45 -1.60 -23.34
N ALA A 164 9.58 -0.59 -23.40
CA ALA A 164 8.47 -0.43 -22.48
C ALA A 164 7.39 -1.48 -22.71
N ALA A 165 6.78 -1.97 -21.62
CA ALA A 165 5.75 -3.00 -21.66
C ALA A 165 4.39 -2.50 -22.18
N LEU A 166 4.14 -1.19 -22.10
CA LEU A 166 2.90 -0.54 -22.52
C LEU A 166 3.17 0.88 -23.01
N ALA A 167 2.19 1.46 -23.72
CA ALA A 167 2.19 2.87 -24.09
C ALA A 167 1.01 3.61 -23.45
N VAL A 168 1.24 4.86 -23.02
CA VAL A 168 0.20 5.77 -22.51
C VAL A 168 0.17 7.00 -23.40
N ILE A 169 -0.91 7.21 -24.12
CA ILE A 169 -1.06 8.35 -25.02
C ILE A 169 -1.60 9.56 -24.25
N CYS A 170 -0.90 10.68 -24.33
CA CYS A 170 -1.23 11.94 -23.67
C CYS A 170 -1.22 13.09 -24.67
N GLY A 171 -2.28 13.89 -24.70
CA GLY A 171 -2.40 15.02 -25.60
C GLY A 171 -3.56 15.95 -25.21
N SER A 172 -3.70 17.08 -25.87
CA SER A 172 -4.89 17.92 -25.77
C SER A 172 -6.08 17.30 -26.54
N ASP A 173 -7.29 17.79 -26.32
CA ASP A 173 -8.48 17.32 -27.07
C ASP A 173 -8.30 17.52 -28.57
N GLU A 174 -7.75 18.66 -28.97
CA GLU A 174 -7.43 18.96 -30.35
C GLU A 174 -6.39 18.00 -30.95
N SER A 175 -5.34 17.65 -30.17
CA SER A 175 -4.35 16.65 -30.57
C SER A 175 -4.99 15.27 -30.72
N TYR A 176 -5.94 14.92 -29.87
CA TYR A 176 -6.66 13.65 -29.93
C TYR A 176 -7.59 13.55 -31.14
N GLU A 177 -8.20 14.65 -31.57
CA GLU A 177 -9.01 14.63 -32.80
C GLU A 177 -8.20 14.26 -34.04
N THR A 178 -6.99 14.76 -34.12
CA THR A 178 -6.13 14.61 -35.30
C THR A 178 -5.23 13.36 -35.23
N TRP A 179 -4.62 13.11 -34.07
CA TRP A 179 -3.47 12.19 -33.96
C TRP A 179 -3.75 10.89 -33.23
N LEU A 180 -4.83 10.80 -32.38
CA LEU A 180 -5.04 9.63 -31.53
C LEU A 180 -5.23 8.35 -32.35
N GLY A 181 -6.13 8.34 -33.32
CA GLY A 181 -6.38 7.16 -34.15
C GLY A 181 -5.14 6.68 -34.91
N PRO A 182 -4.47 7.55 -35.68
CA PRO A 182 -3.21 7.20 -36.37
C PRO A 182 -2.14 6.69 -35.39
N THR A 183 -1.98 7.31 -34.22
CA THR A 183 -0.99 6.89 -33.22
C THR A 183 -1.29 5.50 -32.66
N VAL A 184 -2.55 5.20 -32.34
CA VAL A 184 -2.96 3.87 -31.88
C VAL A 184 -2.65 2.82 -32.95
N ALA A 185 -3.00 3.10 -34.22
CA ALA A 185 -2.74 2.21 -35.34
C ALA A 185 -1.23 1.93 -35.50
N ALA A 186 -0.39 2.96 -35.45
CA ALA A 186 1.06 2.85 -35.56
C ALA A 186 1.67 2.04 -34.40
N LEU A 187 1.24 2.29 -33.16
CA LEU A 187 1.68 1.50 -31.99
C LEU A 187 1.27 0.03 -32.10
N LYS A 188 0.05 -0.26 -32.52
CA LYS A 188 -0.42 -1.66 -32.73
C LYS A 188 0.36 -2.34 -33.86
N ALA A 189 0.61 -1.64 -34.97
CA ALA A 189 1.45 -2.15 -36.05
C ALA A 189 2.91 -2.41 -35.62
N ALA A 190 3.43 -1.61 -34.69
CA ALA A 190 4.73 -1.81 -34.07
C ALA A 190 4.77 -2.97 -33.06
N GLY A 191 3.61 -3.55 -32.70
CA GLY A 191 3.47 -4.68 -31.79
C GLY A 191 3.25 -4.26 -30.32
N CYS A 192 2.83 -3.04 -30.04
CA CYS A 192 2.53 -2.60 -28.67
C CYS A 192 1.36 -3.42 -28.10
N PRO A 193 1.58 -4.20 -27.00
CA PRO A 193 0.54 -5.08 -26.48
C PRO A 193 -0.59 -4.29 -25.80
N LEU A 194 -0.24 -3.23 -25.07
CA LEU A 194 -1.16 -2.43 -24.26
C LEU A 194 -1.03 -0.95 -24.59
N VAL A 195 -2.15 -0.34 -24.96
CA VAL A 195 -2.25 1.10 -25.23
C VAL A 195 -3.30 1.71 -24.31
N LEU A 196 -2.87 2.58 -23.42
CA LEU A 196 -3.75 3.39 -22.57
C LEU A 196 -3.89 4.79 -23.15
N VAL A 197 -5.04 5.43 -22.91
CA VAL A 197 -5.26 6.83 -23.27
C VAL A 197 -5.57 7.64 -22.01
N ALA A 198 -4.81 8.69 -21.79
CA ALA A 198 -5.03 9.62 -20.67
C ALA A 198 -6.11 10.65 -21.02
N GLY A 199 -7.37 10.32 -20.77
CA GLY A 199 -8.53 11.15 -21.04
C GLY A 199 -9.82 10.35 -21.13
N ARG A 200 -10.94 11.04 -20.97
CA ARG A 200 -12.25 10.41 -21.10
C ARG A 200 -12.56 10.17 -22.58
N PRO A 201 -12.96 8.96 -22.98
CA PRO A 201 -13.22 8.63 -24.39
C PRO A 201 -14.51 9.24 -24.94
N GLU A 202 -15.47 9.57 -24.07
CA GLU A 202 -16.81 10.05 -24.42
C GLU A 202 -17.51 9.13 -25.45
N GLU A 203 -18.08 9.70 -26.51
CA GLU A 203 -18.77 8.94 -27.56
C GLU A 203 -17.82 8.10 -28.45
N ARG A 204 -16.51 8.30 -28.35
CA ARG A 204 -15.50 7.62 -29.18
C ARG A 204 -14.99 6.31 -28.57
N GLU A 205 -15.47 5.90 -27.40
CA GLU A 205 -14.92 4.75 -26.69
C GLU A 205 -14.92 3.48 -27.55
N THR A 206 -16.07 3.12 -28.15
CA THR A 206 -16.20 1.92 -28.97
C THR A 206 -15.21 1.94 -30.14
N ALA A 207 -15.16 3.02 -30.88
CA ALA A 207 -14.26 3.14 -32.03
C ALA A 207 -12.76 3.08 -31.63
N LEU A 208 -12.41 3.66 -30.49
CA LEU A 208 -11.03 3.65 -30.00
C LEU A 208 -10.64 2.24 -29.48
N ARG A 209 -11.55 1.54 -28.82
CA ARG A 209 -11.31 0.15 -28.41
C ARG A 209 -11.17 -0.78 -29.62
N GLU A 210 -11.99 -0.62 -30.65
CA GLU A 210 -11.85 -1.34 -31.92
C GLU A 210 -10.52 -1.03 -32.63
N ALA A 211 -10.04 0.21 -32.54
CA ALA A 211 -8.73 0.60 -33.06
C ALA A 211 -7.55 0.00 -32.26
N GLY A 212 -7.79 -0.54 -31.08
CA GLY A 212 -6.78 -1.22 -30.27
C GLY A 212 -6.38 -0.52 -28.97
N VAL A 213 -7.14 0.50 -28.52
CA VAL A 213 -6.97 1.06 -27.17
C VAL A 213 -7.42 0.02 -26.15
N SER A 214 -6.56 -0.29 -25.21
CA SER A 214 -6.82 -1.29 -24.15
C SER A 214 -7.70 -0.71 -23.06
N ASP A 215 -7.41 0.52 -22.59
CA ASP A 215 -8.23 1.21 -21.61
C ASP A 215 -7.95 2.72 -21.54
N PHE A 216 -8.77 3.42 -20.73
CA PHE A 216 -8.72 4.86 -20.54
C PHE A 216 -8.49 5.20 -19.06
N VAL A 217 -7.62 6.19 -18.82
CA VAL A 217 -7.33 6.68 -17.48
C VAL A 217 -7.71 8.17 -17.38
N PHE A 218 -8.62 8.49 -16.48
CA PHE A 218 -9.12 9.84 -16.24
C PHE A 218 -9.71 9.97 -14.85
N VAL A 219 -9.93 11.19 -14.40
CA VAL A 219 -10.54 11.47 -13.08
C VAL A 219 -12.00 10.95 -13.06
N GLY A 220 -12.27 10.00 -12.16
CA GLY A 220 -13.58 9.35 -12.03
C GLY A 220 -13.69 7.99 -12.71
N ALA A 221 -12.64 7.51 -13.40
CA ALA A 221 -12.54 6.12 -13.86
C ALA A 221 -12.14 5.20 -12.70
N ASP A 222 -12.43 3.90 -12.85
CA ASP A 222 -11.88 2.86 -11.96
C ASP A 222 -10.37 2.64 -12.26
N VAL A 223 -9.56 3.63 -11.91
CA VAL A 223 -8.12 3.59 -12.19
C VAL A 223 -7.40 2.49 -11.42
N LEU A 224 -7.92 2.05 -10.27
CA LEU A 224 -7.37 0.95 -9.51
C LEU A 224 -7.55 -0.39 -10.27
N GLY A 225 -8.76 -0.64 -10.77
CA GLY A 225 -9.07 -1.79 -11.60
C GLY A 225 -8.24 -1.82 -12.88
N VAL A 226 -8.12 -0.67 -13.56
CA VAL A 226 -7.28 -0.54 -14.76
C VAL A 226 -5.81 -0.86 -14.45
N MET A 227 -5.24 -0.34 -13.38
CA MET A 227 -3.85 -0.62 -13.01
C MET A 227 -3.63 -2.09 -12.66
N SER A 228 -4.59 -2.73 -11.98
CA SER A 228 -4.53 -4.17 -11.71
C SER A 228 -4.49 -4.98 -13.01
N GLN A 229 -5.40 -4.69 -13.95
CA GLN A 229 -5.45 -5.37 -15.26
C GLN A 229 -4.17 -5.13 -16.09
N VAL A 230 -3.61 -3.93 -16.04
CA VAL A 230 -2.34 -3.60 -16.69
C VAL A 230 -1.22 -4.48 -16.13
N LEU A 231 -1.05 -4.55 -14.82
CA LEU A 231 -0.02 -5.37 -14.18
C LEU A 231 -0.19 -6.86 -14.51
N ASP A 232 -1.44 -7.36 -14.49
CA ASP A 232 -1.74 -8.75 -14.88
C ASP A 232 -1.34 -9.02 -16.32
N SER A 233 -1.67 -8.11 -17.25
CA SER A 233 -1.42 -8.24 -18.68
C SER A 233 0.07 -8.21 -19.04
N ILE A 234 0.89 -7.51 -18.27
CA ILE A 234 2.35 -7.48 -18.46
C ILE A 234 3.08 -8.54 -17.61
N GLY A 235 2.34 -9.44 -16.94
CA GLY A 235 2.90 -10.58 -16.19
C GLY A 235 3.44 -10.24 -14.79
N VAL A 236 3.12 -9.08 -14.23
CA VAL A 236 3.47 -8.67 -12.87
C VAL A 236 2.44 -9.25 -11.91
N ARG A 237 2.85 -10.22 -11.08
CA ARG A 237 1.97 -10.97 -10.17
C ARG A 237 2.31 -10.72 -8.71
#